data_638d7b60c79c2306393e53b3124c238a
#
_entry.id   638d7b60c79c2306393e53b3124c238a
#
_cell.length_a   1.000
_cell.length_b   1.000
_cell.length_c   1.000
_cell.angle_alpha   90.00
_cell.angle_beta   90.00
_cell.angle_gamma   90.00
#
_symmetry.space_group_name_H-M   'P 1'
#
loop_
_entity.id
_entity.type
_entity.pdbx_description
1 polymer ?
#
loop_
_entity_poly.entity_id
_entity_poly.type
_entity_poly.pdbx_seq_one_letter_code
_entity_poly.pdbx_strand_id
1 'polypeptide(L)'
;MGWKSQNTLKGENNDMASKRKMVFGYRMEFGDIIPSPNEAETVQYIYATYLTGASFQHLAKELDKRDVPYDAGKRWNVNMVARILEDSRYIGTEVYPALISAEQLQAVQERRKQKRSIP
;
A
#
# COMPACT_ATOMS: atom_id res chain seq x y z
N MET A 1 30.81 -0.02 -10.31
CA MET A 1 30.59 -0.27 -10.60
C MET A 1 30.22 -0.50 -10.55
N GLY A 2 29.96 -0.29 -10.05
CA GLY A 2 29.53 -0.38 -10.14
C GLY A 2 28.94 -0.53 -9.68
N TRP A 3 28.80 -0.04 -9.26
CA TRP A 3 28.04 -0.33 -9.28
C TRP A 3 27.74 -0.91 -9.19
N LYS A 4 27.63 -0.76 -8.98
CA LYS A 4 27.11 -1.35 -9.37
C LYS A 4 26.84 -1.95 -9.51
N SER A 5 26.97 -1.70 -9.25
CA SER A 5 26.54 -2.29 -9.77
C SER A 5 26.17 -2.94 -9.54
N GLN A 6 26.06 -2.73 -9.18
CA GLN A 6 25.66 -3.35 -9.41
C GLN A 6 25.16 -3.92 -9.22
N ASN A 7 25.26 -3.68 -8.81
CA ASN A 7 24.68 -4.19 -9.06
C ASN A 7 24.22 -4.74 -9.10
N THR A 8 24.34 -4.64 -8.92
CA THR A 8 23.89 -5.15 -9.37
C THR A 8 23.42 -5.82 -9.51
N LEU A 9 23.43 -5.79 -9.34
CA LEU A 9 22.91 -6.42 -9.77
C LEU A 9 22.42 -7.20 -9.71
N LYS A 10 22.42 -7.39 -9.69
CA LYS A 10 21.89 -7.95 -9.84
C LYS A 10 21.08 -8.40 -9.78
N GLY A 11 20.97 -8.27 -9.50
CA GLY A 11 20.28 -8.42 -9.60
C GLY A 11 19.38 -8.70 -9.29
N GLU A 12 19.26 -8.57 -9.21
CA GLU A 12 18.51 -8.65 -9.16
C GLU A 12 17.64 -9.12 -9.24
N ASN A 13 17.49 -9.20 -9.37
CA ASN A 13 16.66 -9.40 -9.54
C ASN A 13 15.77 -10.10 -9.65
N ASN A 14 15.60 -10.49 -9.94
CA ASN A 14 14.85 -10.87 -10.14
C ASN A 14 13.75 -11.51 -9.88
N ASP A 15 13.68 -12.23 -10.02
CA ASP A 15 12.66 -12.84 -9.51
C ASP A 15 11.94 -11.99 -8.73
N MET A 16 12.35 -11.18 -8.57
CA MET A 16 11.77 -10.25 -7.90
C MET A 16 10.78 -9.54 -8.65
N ALA A 17 10.34 -9.98 -9.75
CA ALA A 17 9.37 -9.32 -10.58
C ALA A 17 8.08 -9.04 -9.87
N SER A 18 7.74 -9.82 -8.86
CA SER A 18 6.48 -9.61 -8.16
C SER A 18 6.61 -8.63 -7.01
N LYS A 19 7.79 -8.13 -6.72
CA LYS A 19 7.98 -7.23 -5.59
C LYS A 19 7.97 -5.79 -6.04
N ARG A 20 7.25 -4.96 -5.31
CA ARG A 20 7.27 -3.53 -5.57
C ARG A 20 8.58 -2.96 -5.07
N LYS A 21 9.10 -2.01 -5.80
CA LYS A 21 10.29 -1.28 -5.36
C LYS A 21 9.92 -0.11 -4.46
N MET A 22 8.68 0.33 -4.51
CA MET A 22 8.23 1.49 -3.77
C MET A 22 6.95 1.13 -3.04
N VAL A 23 6.76 1.70 -1.87
CA VAL A 23 5.52 1.50 -1.10
C VAL A 23 4.35 2.02 -1.93
N PHE A 24 3.27 1.23 -2.00
CA PHE A 24 2.09 1.63 -2.74
C PHE A 24 1.57 2.96 -2.19
N GLY A 25 1.26 3.89 -3.06
CA GLY A 25 0.82 5.23 -2.69
C GLY A 25 1.85 6.31 -2.95
N TYR A 26 3.09 5.91 -3.22
CA TYR A 26 4.21 6.83 -3.37
C TYR A 26 5.00 6.57 -4.63
N ARG A 27 5.73 7.58 -5.03
CA ARG A 27 6.68 7.45 -6.13
C ARG A 27 7.92 8.26 -5.79
N MET A 28 9.01 7.98 -6.50
CA MET A 28 10.26 8.70 -6.33
C MET A 28 10.36 9.76 -7.41
N GLU A 29 10.70 10.99 -7.03
CA GLU A 29 10.90 12.04 -8.01
C GLU A 29 12.06 12.91 -7.54
N PHE A 30 13.09 13.00 -8.38
CA PHE A 30 14.29 13.81 -8.08
C PHE A 30 14.88 13.47 -6.70
N GLY A 31 14.89 12.18 -6.36
CA GLY A 31 15.46 11.74 -5.11
C GLY A 31 14.52 11.82 -3.91
N ASP A 32 13.34 12.37 -4.08
CA ASP A 32 12.38 12.51 -3.00
C ASP A 32 11.22 11.56 -3.18
N ILE A 33 10.70 11.06 -2.06
CA ILE A 33 9.50 10.23 -2.08
C ILE A 33 8.30 11.15 -1.95
N ILE A 34 7.42 11.09 -2.93
CA ILE A 34 6.23 11.94 -2.97
C ILE A 34 5.00 11.08 -3.20
N PRO A 35 3.79 11.59 -2.91
CA PRO A 35 2.58 10.82 -3.19
C PRO A 35 2.42 10.59 -4.69
N SER A 36 2.03 9.37 -5.04
CA SER A 36 1.59 9.05 -6.39
C SER A 36 0.10 9.34 -6.44
N PRO A 37 -0.38 10.32 -7.22
CA PRO A 37 -1.76 10.82 -7.07
C PRO A 37 -2.82 9.74 -7.08
N ASN A 38 -2.79 8.85 -8.07
CA ASN A 38 -3.82 7.82 -8.17
C ASN A 38 -3.69 6.77 -7.08
N GLU A 39 -2.44 6.40 -6.74
CA GLU A 39 -2.23 5.42 -5.68
C GLU A 39 -2.54 6.00 -4.31
N ALA A 40 -2.18 7.26 -4.09
CA ALA A 40 -2.47 7.91 -2.81
C ALA A 40 -3.98 7.99 -2.57
N GLU A 41 -4.72 8.38 -3.61
CA GLU A 41 -6.17 8.42 -3.54
C GLU A 41 -6.74 7.04 -3.23
N THR A 42 -6.15 6.01 -3.83
CA THR A 42 -6.58 4.64 -3.60
C THR A 42 -6.35 4.21 -2.15
N VAL A 43 -5.21 4.60 -1.57
CA VAL A 43 -4.95 4.32 -0.15
C VAL A 43 -6.03 4.97 0.71
N GLN A 44 -6.34 6.24 0.43
CA GLN A 44 -7.37 6.95 1.19
C GLN A 44 -8.73 6.29 1.04
N TYR A 45 -9.05 5.85 -0.16
CA TYR A 45 -10.30 5.14 -0.43
C TYR A 45 -10.38 3.85 0.40
N ILE A 46 -9.29 3.09 0.44
CA ILE A 46 -9.27 1.83 1.17
C ILE A 46 -9.53 2.06 2.66
N TYR A 47 -8.86 3.04 3.26
CA TYR A 47 -9.04 3.32 4.67
C TYR A 47 -10.46 3.80 4.96
N ALA A 48 -10.96 4.75 4.17
CA ALA A 48 -12.30 5.29 4.40
C ALA A 48 -13.37 4.21 4.23
N THR A 49 -13.24 3.39 3.19
CA THR A 49 -14.25 2.39 2.88
C THR A 49 -14.24 1.25 3.89
N TYR A 50 -13.04 0.84 4.34
CA TYR A 50 -12.97 -0.18 5.38
C TYR A 50 -13.69 0.28 6.65
N LEU A 51 -13.55 1.57 6.99
CA LEU A 51 -14.16 2.11 8.20
C LEU A 51 -15.69 2.21 8.09
N THR A 52 -16.24 2.14 6.89
CA THR A 52 -17.70 2.08 6.72
C THR A 52 -18.24 0.67 6.86
N GLY A 53 -17.37 -0.34 7.02
CA GLY A 53 -17.82 -1.70 7.25
C GLY A 53 -17.47 -2.69 6.15
N ALA A 54 -16.77 -2.26 5.11
CA ALA A 54 -16.42 -3.15 4.01
C ALA A 54 -15.46 -4.23 4.46
N SER A 55 -15.59 -5.41 3.88
CA SER A 55 -14.67 -6.51 4.14
C SER A 55 -13.45 -6.40 3.23
N PHE A 56 -12.40 -7.14 3.57
CA PHE A 56 -11.21 -7.20 2.71
C PHE A 56 -11.56 -7.73 1.33
N GLN A 57 -12.43 -8.73 1.28
CA GLN A 57 -12.82 -9.34 0.00
C GLN A 57 -13.58 -8.34 -0.86
N HIS A 58 -14.49 -7.59 -0.26
CA HIS A 58 -15.24 -6.57 -0.99
C HIS A 58 -14.28 -5.51 -1.53
N LEU A 59 -13.35 -5.05 -0.69
CA LEU A 59 -12.38 -4.06 -1.12
C LEU A 59 -11.52 -4.57 -2.27
N ALA A 60 -11.01 -5.79 -2.16
CA ALA A 60 -10.19 -6.35 -3.23
C ALA A 60 -10.96 -6.40 -4.54
N LYS A 61 -12.24 -6.77 -4.47
CA LYS A 61 -13.08 -6.86 -5.64
C LYS A 61 -13.29 -5.49 -6.29
N GLU A 62 -13.59 -4.49 -5.46
CA GLU A 62 -13.80 -3.14 -5.97
C GLU A 62 -12.51 -2.55 -6.54
N LEU A 63 -11.40 -2.81 -5.89
CA LEU A 63 -10.11 -2.30 -6.36
C LEU A 63 -9.71 -2.92 -7.68
N ASP A 64 -10.09 -4.16 -7.89
CA ASP A 64 -9.76 -4.86 -9.14
C ASP A 64 -10.46 -4.22 -10.33
N LYS A 65 -11.53 -3.48 -10.11
CA LYS A 65 -12.25 -2.78 -11.15
C LYS A 65 -11.64 -1.42 -11.46
N ARG A 66 -10.75 -0.93 -10.61
CA ARG A 66 -10.12 0.36 -10.82
C ARG A 66 -8.87 0.18 -11.67
N ASP A 67 -8.43 1.30 -12.24
CA ASP A 67 -7.29 1.28 -13.13
C ASP A 67 -5.99 1.57 -12.42
N VAL A 68 -5.90 1.22 -11.14
CA VAL A 68 -4.72 1.47 -10.33
C VAL A 68 -4.30 0.16 -9.69
N PRO A 69 -3.40 -0.59 -10.32
CA PRO A 69 -2.98 -1.88 -9.77
C PRO A 69 -2.05 -1.68 -8.57
N TYR A 70 -2.14 -2.60 -7.63
CA TYR A 70 -1.21 -2.63 -6.53
C TYR A 70 0.19 -2.99 -7.04
N ASP A 71 0.23 -3.95 -7.94
CA ASP A 71 1.46 -4.43 -8.54
C ASP A 71 1.16 -4.71 -10.01
N ALA A 72 2.04 -4.23 -10.89
CA ALA A 72 1.79 -4.30 -12.32
C ALA A 72 1.49 -5.74 -12.75
N GLY A 73 0.43 -5.89 -13.52
CA GLY A 73 0.05 -7.18 -14.07
C GLY A 73 -0.62 -8.13 -13.10
N LYS A 74 -0.90 -7.69 -11.87
CA LYS A 74 -1.50 -8.55 -10.86
C LYS A 74 -2.85 -8.01 -10.43
N ARG A 75 -3.73 -8.93 -10.07
CA ARG A 75 -5.04 -8.58 -9.55
C ARG A 75 -4.94 -8.28 -8.06
N TRP A 76 -5.82 -7.44 -7.59
CA TRP A 76 -5.92 -7.16 -6.17
C TRP A 76 -6.38 -8.43 -5.42
N ASN A 77 -5.89 -8.58 -4.20
CA ASN A 77 -6.31 -9.67 -3.34
C ASN A 77 -6.36 -9.18 -1.89
N VAL A 78 -6.87 -10.03 -1.00
CA VAL A 78 -7.07 -9.63 0.39
C VAL A 78 -5.76 -9.34 1.12
N ASN A 79 -4.68 -10.00 0.74
CA ASN A 79 -3.38 -9.75 1.38
C ASN A 79 -2.86 -8.34 1.07
N MET A 80 -3.08 -7.87 -0.14
CA MET A 80 -2.70 -6.52 -0.53
C MET A 80 -3.47 -5.49 0.28
N VAL A 81 -4.78 -5.70 0.43
CA VAL A 81 -5.62 -4.81 1.23
C VAL A 81 -5.14 -4.80 2.68
N ALA A 82 -4.88 -5.98 3.24
CA ALA A 82 -4.43 -6.06 4.63
C ALA A 82 -3.12 -5.32 4.85
N ARG A 83 -2.18 -5.46 3.92
CA ARG A 83 -0.89 -4.78 4.04
C ARG A 83 -1.04 -3.27 4.05
N ILE A 84 -1.94 -2.75 3.21
CA ILE A 84 -2.17 -1.32 3.16
C ILE A 84 -2.80 -0.84 4.47
N LEU A 85 -3.73 -1.60 5.02
CA LEU A 85 -4.45 -1.20 6.22
C LEU A 85 -3.60 -1.28 7.49
N GLU A 86 -2.43 -1.90 7.43
CA GLU A 86 -1.58 -2.00 8.62
C GLU A 86 -0.29 -1.19 8.50
N ASP A 87 -0.08 -0.47 7.39
CA ASP A 87 1.19 0.20 7.13
C ASP A 87 1.21 1.58 7.79
N SER A 88 1.97 1.70 8.88
CA SER A 88 2.03 2.95 9.63
C SER A 88 2.76 4.08 8.89
N ARG A 89 3.45 3.78 7.80
CA ARG A 89 4.11 4.84 7.04
C ARG A 89 3.13 5.81 6.44
N TYR A 90 1.89 5.40 6.24
CA TYR A 90 0.87 6.24 5.62
C TYR A 90 0.44 7.42 6.49
N ILE A 91 0.74 7.41 7.78
CA ILE A 91 0.46 8.58 8.62
C ILE A 91 1.59 9.60 8.61
N GLY A 92 2.66 9.31 7.87
CA GLY A 92 3.76 10.23 7.72
C GLY A 92 4.97 9.82 8.54
N THR A 93 6.14 9.90 7.93
CA THR A 93 7.42 9.70 8.60
C THR A 93 8.35 10.79 8.10
N GLU A 94 9.62 10.72 8.50
CA GLU A 94 10.60 11.65 7.96
C GLU A 94 10.77 11.53 6.46
N VAL A 95 10.49 10.33 5.93
CA VAL A 95 10.71 10.03 4.52
C VAL A 95 9.42 10.00 3.72
N TYR A 96 8.35 9.48 4.31
CA TYR A 96 7.08 9.27 3.61
C TYR A 96 6.07 10.34 4.00
N PRO A 97 5.57 11.13 3.03
CA PRO A 97 4.49 12.08 3.32
C PRO A 97 3.22 11.38 3.81
N ALA A 98 2.45 12.05 4.65
CA ALA A 98 1.22 11.47 5.17
C ALA A 98 0.15 11.39 4.08
N LEU A 99 -0.54 10.27 4.02
CA LEU A 99 -1.68 10.08 3.12
C LEU A 99 -2.98 9.96 3.89
N ILE A 100 -2.92 9.52 5.14
CA ILE A 100 -4.08 9.38 6.01
C ILE A 100 -3.72 9.97 7.37
N SER A 101 -4.71 10.09 8.25
CA SER A 101 -4.46 10.60 9.58
C SER A 101 -4.12 9.46 10.54
N ALA A 102 -3.48 9.82 11.66
CA ALA A 102 -3.20 8.84 12.70
C ALA A 102 -4.50 8.28 13.27
N GLU A 103 -5.54 9.11 13.36
CA GLU A 103 -6.84 8.67 13.85
C GLU A 103 -7.43 7.59 12.94
N GLN A 104 -7.27 7.76 11.63
CA GLN A 104 -7.77 6.75 10.70
C GLN A 104 -7.05 5.43 10.87
N LEU A 105 -5.74 5.46 11.01
CA LEU A 105 -4.97 4.24 11.22
C LEU A 105 -5.40 3.56 12.51
N GLN A 106 -5.54 4.34 13.59
CA GLN A 106 -5.95 3.77 14.87
C GLN A 106 -7.35 3.17 14.78
N ALA A 107 -8.28 3.86 14.13
CA ALA A 107 -9.63 3.34 13.96
C ALA A 107 -9.64 2.01 13.20
N VAL A 108 -8.81 1.92 12.17
CA VAL A 108 -8.70 0.68 11.41
C VAL A 108 -8.14 -0.45 12.28
N GLN A 109 -7.11 -0.15 13.06
CA GLN A 109 -6.53 -1.17 13.93
C GLN A 109 -7.51 -1.66 14.97
N GLU A 110 -8.31 -0.75 15.53
CA GLU A 110 -9.35 -1.12 16.50
C GLU A 110 -10.41 -2.01 15.86
N ARG A 111 -10.85 -1.65 14.66
CA ARG A 111 -11.84 -2.44 13.96
C ARG A 111 -11.32 -3.83 13.63
N ARG A 112 -10.07 -3.94 13.19
CA ARG A 112 -9.46 -5.23 12.88
C ARG A 112 -9.35 -6.10 14.14
N LYS A 113 -9.01 -5.46 15.27
CA LYS A 113 -8.91 -6.15 16.54
C LYS A 113 -10.27 -6.70 16.98
N GLN A 114 -11.30 -5.88 16.86
CA GLN A 114 -12.65 -6.30 17.22
C GLN A 114 -13.10 -7.48 16.38
N LYS A 115 -12.82 -7.44 15.08
CA LYS A 115 -13.22 -8.54 14.20
C LYS A 115 -12.50 -9.83 14.54
N ARG A 116 -11.25 -9.73 14.99
CA ARG A 116 -10.49 -10.93 15.32
C ARG A 116 -10.91 -11.54 16.64
N SER A 117 -11.46 -10.73 17.55
CA SER A 117 -11.87 -11.26 18.85
C SER A 117 -13.28 -11.82 18.84
N ILE A 118 -13.99 -11.74 17.72
CA ILE A 118 -15.31 -12.35 17.61
C ILE A 118 -15.14 -13.82 17.29
N PRO A 119 -15.69 -14.72 18.13
CA PRO A 119 -15.54 -16.17 17.93
C PRO A 119 -16.18 -16.67 16.64
#